data_27f0c5974b52240b6ea6ef5ee7e15c75
#
_entry.id   27f0c5974b52240b6ea6ef5ee7e15c75
#
_cell.length_a   1.000
_cell.length_b   1.000
_cell.length_c   1.000
_cell.angle_alpha   90.00
_cell.angle_beta   90.00
_cell.angle_gamma   90.00
#
_symmetry.space_group_name_H-M   'P 1'
#
loop_
_entity.id
_entity.type
_entity.pdbx_description
1 polymer ?
#
loop_
_entity_poly.entity_id
_entity_poly.type
_entity_poly.pdbx_seq_one_letter_code
_entity_poly.pdbx_strand_id
1 'polypeptide(L)'
;MGGKDAAYKRNQIAEQWKQKLAELRKDDPEGYEHLVQIYPDKGHWMDRQDASAIPWMAKHKRNRYPKRIVWKQDDVKHTRFYWLAAEADDISGRPLVTVERDGQEISVEQSDLNRLTVRLCDEMLDLDEPVEITWKGEKLSSQSPTRTIGTLAKTLNERGEKAGMFSAEVEIVGPTQN
;
A
#
# COMPACT_ATOMS: atom_id res chain seq x y z
N MET A 1 -14.18 18.13 8.02
CA MET A 1 -15.35 18.09 7.13
C MET A 1 -16.44 19.00 7.64
N GLY A 2 -17.07 19.80 6.78
CA GLY A 2 -18.22 20.62 7.15
C GLY A 2 -19.49 19.79 7.29
N GLY A 3 -20.23 19.96 8.38
CA GLY A 3 -21.47 19.21 8.64
C GLY A 3 -22.61 19.59 7.67
N LYS A 4 -22.58 20.82 7.14
CA LYS A 4 -23.53 21.29 6.12
C LYS A 4 -23.11 20.93 4.67
N ASP A 5 -21.96 20.27 4.47
CA ASP A 5 -21.52 19.80 3.16
C ASP A 5 -22.26 18.52 2.75
N ALA A 6 -23.50 18.72 2.31
CA ALA A 6 -24.39 17.63 1.89
C ALA A 6 -24.16 17.20 0.43
N ALA A 7 -23.36 17.94 -0.35
CA ALA A 7 -23.05 17.59 -1.72
C ALA A 7 -22.43 16.19 -1.78
N TYR A 8 -22.97 15.31 -2.63
CA TYR A 8 -22.55 13.91 -2.75
C TYR A 8 -22.55 13.15 -1.41
N LYS A 9 -23.35 13.56 -0.42
CA LYS A 9 -23.40 12.97 0.93
C LYS A 9 -22.08 12.98 1.68
N ARG A 10 -21.19 13.92 1.40
CA ARG A 10 -19.83 13.97 1.98
C ARG A 10 -19.81 13.98 3.51
N ASN A 11 -20.73 14.74 4.14
CA ASN A 11 -20.88 14.78 5.59
C ASN A 11 -21.27 13.41 6.17
N GLN A 12 -22.19 12.70 5.50
CA GLN A 12 -22.62 11.36 5.92
C GLN A 12 -21.51 10.33 5.74
N ILE A 13 -20.82 10.39 4.59
CA ILE A 13 -19.66 9.51 4.31
C ILE A 13 -18.55 9.73 5.35
N ALA A 14 -18.27 10.97 5.73
CA ALA A 14 -17.27 11.27 6.76
C ALA A 14 -17.66 10.65 8.11
N GLU A 15 -18.92 10.69 8.51
CA GLU A 15 -19.38 10.06 9.75
C GLU A 15 -19.30 8.52 9.66
N GLN A 16 -19.69 7.94 8.55
CA GLN A 16 -19.56 6.49 8.32
C GLN A 16 -18.10 6.02 8.42
N TRP A 17 -17.16 6.77 7.83
CA TRP A 17 -15.73 6.46 7.92
C TRP A 17 -15.20 6.60 9.34
N LYS A 18 -15.64 7.62 10.08
CA LYS A 18 -15.28 7.78 11.49
C LYS A 18 -15.67 6.56 12.31
N GLN A 19 -16.91 6.09 12.15
CA GLN A 19 -17.42 4.91 12.85
C GLN A 19 -16.67 3.64 12.42
N LYS A 20 -16.50 3.45 11.11
CA LYS A 20 -15.81 2.27 10.56
C LYS A 20 -14.36 2.17 11.00
N LEU A 21 -13.61 3.28 10.96
CA LEU A 21 -12.23 3.31 11.41
C LEU A 21 -12.10 3.09 12.92
N ALA A 22 -13.03 3.63 13.72
CA ALA A 22 -13.07 3.38 15.14
C ALA A 22 -13.37 1.92 15.48
N GLU A 23 -14.21 1.25 14.69
CA GLU A 23 -14.50 -0.18 14.82
C GLU A 23 -13.27 -1.03 14.49
N LEU A 24 -12.63 -0.79 13.32
CA LEU A 24 -11.43 -1.51 12.90
C LEU A 24 -10.27 -1.36 13.89
N ARG A 25 -10.16 -0.19 14.53
CA ARG A 25 -9.13 0.06 15.54
C ARG A 25 -9.32 -0.75 16.83
N LYS A 26 -10.51 -1.25 17.11
CA LYS A 26 -10.73 -2.13 18.29
C LYS A 26 -10.00 -3.45 18.14
N ASP A 27 -9.97 -3.97 16.90
CA ASP A 27 -9.33 -5.23 16.58
C ASP A 27 -7.83 -5.07 16.30
N ASP A 28 -7.40 -3.85 15.90
CA ASP A 28 -6.01 -3.49 15.64
C ASP A 28 -5.67 -2.12 16.27
N PRO A 29 -5.33 -2.09 17.57
CA PRO A 29 -5.06 -0.85 18.30
C PRO A 29 -3.89 -0.02 17.77
N GLU A 30 -2.91 -0.65 17.11
CA GLU A 30 -1.74 0.00 16.51
C GLU A 30 -2.03 0.47 15.08
N GLY A 31 -3.07 -0.04 14.45
CA GLY A 31 -3.53 0.34 13.12
C GLY A 31 -4.68 1.33 13.14
N TYR A 32 -5.13 1.70 11.96
CA TYR A 32 -6.33 2.54 11.72
C TYR A 32 -6.38 3.84 12.53
N GLU A 33 -5.20 4.41 12.88
CA GLU A 33 -5.16 5.70 13.55
C GLU A 33 -5.79 6.77 12.66
N HIS A 34 -6.76 7.48 13.19
CA HIS A 34 -7.56 8.42 12.41
C HIS A 34 -7.97 9.65 13.23
N LEU A 35 -8.15 10.75 12.51
CA LEU A 35 -8.77 11.97 13.00
C LEU A 35 -9.89 12.38 12.06
N VAL A 36 -11.13 12.17 12.46
CA VAL A 36 -12.31 12.64 11.73
C VAL A 36 -13.06 13.64 12.59
N GLN A 37 -12.98 14.90 12.20
CA GLN A 37 -13.67 16.00 12.87
C GLN A 37 -14.71 16.61 11.93
N ILE A 38 -15.96 16.69 12.42
CA ILE A 38 -17.07 17.29 11.68
C ILE A 38 -17.48 18.57 12.41
N TYR A 39 -17.54 19.66 11.66
CA TYR A 39 -17.96 20.97 12.14
C TYR A 39 -19.41 21.21 11.71
N PRO A 40 -20.39 21.09 12.63
CA PRO A 40 -21.83 21.02 12.29
C PRO A 40 -22.34 22.23 11.50
N ASP A 41 -21.81 23.41 11.81
CA ASP A 41 -22.28 24.68 11.26
C ASP A 41 -21.52 25.15 10.01
N LYS A 42 -20.53 24.38 9.55
CA LYS A 42 -19.69 24.73 8.40
C LYS A 42 -20.11 24.02 7.14
N GLY A 43 -19.97 24.73 6.01
CA GLY A 43 -20.09 24.17 4.68
C GLY A 43 -18.78 23.55 4.20
N HIS A 44 -18.63 23.40 2.89
CA HIS A 44 -17.45 22.84 2.24
C HIS A 44 -16.16 23.60 2.59
N TRP A 45 -16.20 24.91 2.55
CA TRP A 45 -15.10 25.80 2.92
C TRP A 45 -15.15 26.11 4.41
N MET A 46 -14.47 25.33 5.20
CA MET A 46 -14.55 25.33 6.67
C MET A 46 -13.85 26.52 7.35
N ASP A 47 -13.67 27.64 6.67
CA ASP A 47 -12.99 28.84 7.17
C ASP A 47 -11.60 28.51 7.80
N ARG A 48 -10.86 27.62 7.16
CA ARG A 48 -9.54 27.11 7.61
C ARG A 48 -9.54 26.35 8.94
N GLN A 49 -10.68 25.95 9.46
CA GLN A 49 -10.71 25.15 10.71
C GLN A 49 -10.10 23.75 10.52
N ASP A 50 -10.00 23.28 9.27
CA ASP A 50 -9.29 22.07 8.87
C ASP A 50 -7.76 22.17 9.03
N ALA A 51 -7.21 23.39 9.20
CA ALA A 51 -5.79 23.60 9.47
C ALA A 51 -5.27 22.82 10.70
N SER A 52 -6.15 22.50 11.66
CA SER A 52 -5.82 21.63 12.80
C SER A 52 -5.38 20.21 12.39
N ALA A 53 -5.75 19.74 11.20
CA ALA A 53 -5.31 18.43 10.69
C ALA A 53 -3.82 18.42 10.29
N ILE A 54 -3.24 19.55 9.90
CA ILE A 54 -1.84 19.65 9.45
C ILE A 54 -0.85 19.20 10.51
N PRO A 55 -0.86 19.77 11.76
CA PRO A 55 0.05 19.32 12.80
C PRO A 55 -0.24 17.90 13.28
N TRP A 56 -1.47 17.41 13.13
CA TRP A 56 -1.78 16.02 13.40
C TRP A 56 -1.15 15.10 12.36
N MET A 57 -1.33 15.37 11.07
CA MET A 57 -0.71 14.58 9.99
C MET A 57 0.82 14.60 10.06
N ALA A 58 1.43 15.73 10.46
CA ALA A 58 2.88 15.86 10.57
C ALA A 58 3.52 14.98 11.64
N LYS A 59 2.74 14.44 12.59
CA LYS A 59 3.23 13.49 13.61
C LYS A 59 3.43 12.08 13.05
N HIS A 60 2.77 11.76 11.94
CA HIS A 60 2.77 10.42 11.38
C HIS A 60 3.85 10.27 10.32
N LYS A 61 4.58 9.15 10.39
CA LYS A 61 5.54 8.74 9.37
C LYS A 61 4.97 7.55 8.62
N ARG A 62 5.02 7.62 7.29
CA ARG A 62 4.64 6.49 6.46
C ARG A 62 5.58 5.31 6.72
N ASN A 63 5.02 4.13 7.05
CA ASN A 63 5.76 2.90 6.96
C ASN A 63 6.05 2.62 5.47
N ARG A 64 7.32 2.56 5.09
CA ARG A 64 7.72 2.34 3.70
C ARG A 64 7.65 0.89 3.28
N TYR A 65 7.81 0.01 4.25
CA TYR A 65 7.89 -1.43 4.05
C TYR A 65 6.86 -2.15 4.92
N PRO A 66 5.54 -1.89 4.68
CA PRO A 66 4.50 -2.56 5.46
C PRO A 66 4.63 -4.07 5.30
N LYS A 67 4.38 -4.82 6.39
CA LYS A 67 4.37 -6.28 6.34
C LYS A 67 3.26 -6.81 5.43
N ARG A 68 2.11 -6.17 5.45
CA ARG A 68 0.94 -6.53 4.65
C ARG A 68 0.56 -5.40 3.71
N ILE A 69 0.33 -5.74 2.45
CA ILE A 69 -0.17 -4.84 1.41
C ILE A 69 -1.52 -5.36 0.92
N VAL A 70 -2.51 -4.48 0.89
CA VAL A 70 -3.78 -4.69 0.17
C VAL A 70 -3.84 -3.61 -0.92
N TRP A 71 -3.56 -3.99 -2.15
CA TRP A 71 -3.51 -3.10 -3.29
C TRP A 71 -4.74 -3.26 -4.16
N LYS A 72 -5.74 -2.40 -3.95
CA LYS A 72 -6.92 -2.33 -4.80
C LYS A 72 -6.76 -1.22 -5.82
N GLN A 73 -6.82 -1.55 -7.10
CA GLN A 73 -6.82 -0.57 -8.19
C GLN A 73 -8.18 0.15 -8.27
N ASP A 74 -8.16 1.37 -8.78
CA ASP A 74 -9.34 2.16 -9.09
C ASP A 74 -9.37 2.50 -10.60
N ASP A 75 -10.02 3.59 -10.99
CA ASP A 75 -10.16 4.00 -12.39
C ASP A 75 -8.83 4.41 -13.02
N VAL A 76 -7.88 4.88 -12.19
CA VAL A 76 -6.51 5.20 -12.62
C VAL A 76 -5.60 4.01 -12.36
N LYS A 77 -4.89 3.57 -13.40
CA LYS A 77 -3.89 2.52 -13.27
C LYS A 77 -2.66 3.02 -12.54
N HIS A 78 -2.32 2.37 -11.44
CA HIS A 78 -1.09 2.58 -10.70
C HIS A 78 -0.19 1.36 -10.88
N THR A 79 1.00 1.54 -11.43
CA THR A 79 1.95 0.44 -11.67
C THR A 79 2.81 0.10 -10.46
N ARG A 80 2.64 0.83 -9.34
CA ARG A 80 3.46 0.67 -8.12
C ARG A 80 2.66 0.94 -6.87
N PHE A 81 2.88 0.12 -5.84
CA PHE A 81 2.32 0.34 -4.53
C PHE A 81 3.24 -0.25 -3.44
N TYR A 82 3.87 0.60 -2.63
CA TYR A 82 4.91 0.24 -1.68
C TYR A 82 6.07 -0.52 -2.36
N TRP A 83 6.28 -1.79 -2.02
CA TRP A 83 7.30 -2.67 -2.57
C TRP A 83 6.78 -3.64 -3.63
N LEU A 84 5.58 -3.41 -4.14
CA LEU A 84 5.01 -4.11 -5.29
C LEU A 84 5.01 -3.23 -6.53
N ALA A 85 5.20 -3.87 -7.69
CA ALA A 85 4.97 -3.25 -8.99
C ALA A 85 4.27 -4.25 -9.94
N ALA A 86 3.64 -3.70 -10.98
CA ALA A 86 3.01 -4.46 -12.06
C ALA A 86 3.16 -3.68 -13.36
N GLU A 87 3.23 -4.38 -14.48
CA GLU A 87 3.24 -3.74 -15.79
C GLU A 87 1.86 -3.16 -16.12
N ALA A 88 1.85 -2.01 -16.78
CA ALA A 88 0.60 -1.30 -17.10
C ALA A 88 -0.35 -2.14 -17.98
N ASP A 89 0.21 -2.97 -18.84
CA ASP A 89 -0.54 -3.83 -19.77
C ASP A 89 -1.19 -5.02 -19.04
N ASP A 90 -0.64 -5.45 -17.91
CA ASP A 90 -1.21 -6.51 -17.07
C ASP A 90 -2.40 -6.00 -16.24
N ILE A 91 -2.52 -4.68 -16.07
CA ILE A 91 -3.57 -4.07 -15.25
C ILE A 91 -4.82 -3.82 -16.09
N SER A 92 -5.86 -4.58 -15.81
CA SER A 92 -7.19 -4.38 -16.41
C SER A 92 -8.28 -4.33 -15.33
N GLY A 93 -9.29 -3.51 -15.52
CA GLY A 93 -10.35 -3.32 -14.52
C GLY A 93 -9.83 -2.74 -13.20
N ARG A 94 -10.33 -3.27 -12.11
CA ARG A 94 -9.97 -2.86 -10.74
C ARG A 94 -9.40 -4.05 -9.95
N PRO A 95 -8.20 -4.56 -10.32
CA PRO A 95 -7.64 -5.74 -9.68
C PRO A 95 -7.32 -5.48 -8.20
N LEU A 96 -7.41 -6.56 -7.42
CA LEU A 96 -7.02 -6.60 -6.02
C LEU A 96 -5.83 -7.55 -5.88
N VAL A 97 -4.81 -7.08 -5.16
CA VAL A 97 -3.63 -7.87 -4.78
C VAL A 97 -3.45 -7.77 -3.26
N THR A 98 -3.29 -8.91 -2.61
CA THR A 98 -2.95 -8.98 -1.19
C THR A 98 -1.67 -9.77 -1.03
N VAL A 99 -0.65 -9.14 -0.44
CA VAL A 99 0.66 -9.76 -0.21
C VAL A 99 1.10 -9.49 1.22
N GLU A 100 1.62 -10.51 1.86
CA GLU A 100 2.20 -10.43 3.19
C GLU A 100 3.68 -10.80 3.17
N ARG A 101 4.47 -10.17 4.04
CA ARG A 101 5.88 -10.47 4.28
C ARG A 101 6.07 -10.77 5.77
N ASP A 102 6.64 -11.93 6.06
CA ASP A 102 7.05 -12.30 7.40
C ASP A 102 8.48 -12.88 7.38
N GLY A 103 9.41 -12.16 7.99
CA GLY A 103 10.84 -12.50 7.91
C GLY A 103 11.31 -12.59 6.45
N GLN A 104 11.81 -13.76 6.05
CA GLN A 104 12.32 -14.08 4.71
C GLN A 104 11.25 -14.67 3.78
N GLU A 105 10.00 -14.69 4.21
CA GLU A 105 8.88 -15.20 3.42
C GLU A 105 8.01 -14.05 2.87
N ILE A 106 7.62 -14.18 1.60
CA ILE A 106 6.66 -13.30 0.91
C ILE A 106 5.54 -14.15 0.36
N SER A 107 4.33 -13.90 0.81
CA SER A 107 3.15 -14.68 0.46
C SER A 107 2.14 -13.83 -0.32
N VAL A 108 1.90 -14.18 -1.59
CA VAL A 108 0.79 -13.62 -2.37
C VAL A 108 -0.46 -14.39 -2.01
N GLU A 109 -1.26 -13.85 -1.08
CA GLU A 109 -2.48 -14.50 -0.58
C GLU A 109 -3.60 -14.46 -1.62
N GLN A 110 -3.72 -13.30 -2.30
CA GLN A 110 -4.71 -13.07 -3.35
C GLN A 110 -4.12 -12.18 -4.43
N SER A 111 -4.40 -12.49 -5.69
CA SER A 111 -4.10 -11.62 -6.81
C SER A 111 -5.07 -11.85 -7.96
N ASP A 112 -5.60 -10.75 -8.48
CA ASP A 112 -6.34 -10.69 -9.74
C ASP A 112 -5.37 -10.44 -10.91
N LEU A 113 -4.08 -10.16 -10.62
CA LEU A 113 -3.00 -10.06 -11.62
C LEU A 113 -2.29 -11.40 -11.71
N ASN A 114 -1.83 -11.76 -12.92
CA ASN A 114 -1.07 -12.99 -13.14
C ASN A 114 0.44 -12.80 -12.94
N ARG A 115 0.91 -11.56 -12.95
CA ARG A 115 2.33 -11.21 -12.81
C ARG A 115 2.49 -10.03 -11.87
N LEU A 116 3.51 -10.09 -11.01
CA LEU A 116 3.89 -9.04 -10.09
C LEU A 116 5.42 -8.92 -10.05
N THR A 117 5.92 -7.73 -9.79
CA THR A 117 7.31 -7.50 -9.41
C THR A 117 7.36 -7.20 -7.93
N VAL A 118 8.10 -8.01 -7.19
CA VAL A 118 8.43 -7.79 -5.79
C VAL A 118 9.76 -7.05 -5.71
N ARG A 119 9.76 -5.87 -5.09
CA ARG A 119 10.92 -5.01 -4.90
C ARG A 119 11.45 -5.15 -3.49
N LEU A 120 12.75 -5.35 -3.36
CA LEU A 120 13.39 -5.74 -2.14
C LEU A 120 14.57 -4.83 -1.81
N CYS A 121 14.83 -4.65 -0.51
CA CYS A 121 16.00 -3.96 0.03
C CYS A 121 16.36 -4.53 1.40
N ASP A 122 17.59 -4.24 1.85
CA ASP A 122 18.14 -4.78 3.11
C ASP A 122 17.41 -4.27 4.36
N GLU A 123 16.66 -3.15 4.27
CA GLU A 123 15.79 -2.71 5.38
C GLU A 123 14.52 -3.57 5.53
N MET A 124 14.17 -4.37 4.53
CA MET A 124 12.98 -5.23 4.56
C MET A 124 13.28 -6.63 5.09
N LEU A 125 14.36 -7.22 4.60
CA LEU A 125 14.77 -8.61 4.86
C LEU A 125 16.25 -8.78 4.46
N ASP A 126 16.86 -9.89 4.86
CA ASP A 126 18.26 -10.18 4.51
C ASP A 126 18.34 -10.68 3.06
N LEU A 127 18.96 -9.89 2.17
CA LEU A 127 19.11 -10.27 0.76
C LEU A 127 20.28 -11.23 0.50
N ASP A 128 21.10 -11.54 1.50
CA ASP A 128 22.17 -12.56 1.40
C ASP A 128 21.61 -13.96 1.69
N GLU A 129 20.44 -14.03 2.33
CA GLU A 129 19.73 -15.27 2.59
C GLU A 129 18.63 -15.53 1.54
N PRO A 130 18.23 -16.78 1.33
CA PRO A 130 17.12 -17.11 0.44
C PRO A 130 15.82 -16.48 0.89
N VAL A 131 15.13 -15.83 -0.06
CA VAL A 131 13.77 -15.31 0.11
C VAL A 131 12.80 -16.34 -0.47
N GLU A 132 11.91 -16.84 0.35
CA GLU A 132 10.86 -17.74 -0.10
C GLU A 132 9.65 -16.93 -0.60
N ILE A 133 9.19 -17.23 -1.80
CA ILE A 133 8.00 -16.57 -2.37
C ILE A 133 6.96 -17.62 -2.67
N THR A 134 5.76 -17.44 -2.10
CA THR A 134 4.60 -18.30 -2.31
C THR A 134 3.49 -17.53 -3.02
N TRP A 135 2.65 -18.24 -3.76
CA TRP A 135 1.46 -17.70 -4.43
C TRP A 135 0.26 -18.58 -4.16
N LYS A 136 -0.68 -18.07 -3.36
CA LYS A 136 -1.86 -18.83 -2.90
C LYS A 136 -1.48 -20.19 -2.27
N GLY A 137 -0.40 -20.18 -1.50
CA GLY A 137 0.13 -21.36 -0.82
C GLY A 137 1.06 -22.26 -1.66
N GLU A 138 1.21 -22.01 -2.96
CA GLU A 138 2.16 -22.71 -3.82
C GLU A 138 3.51 -22.00 -3.83
N LYS A 139 4.58 -22.73 -3.61
CA LYS A 139 5.94 -22.20 -3.61
C LYS A 139 6.40 -21.93 -5.04
N LEU A 140 6.73 -20.66 -5.34
CA LEU A 140 7.23 -20.24 -6.65
C LEU A 140 8.76 -20.19 -6.70
N SER A 141 9.40 -19.68 -5.65
CA SER A 141 10.85 -19.55 -5.62
C SER A 141 11.39 -19.59 -4.18
N SER A 142 12.67 -19.94 -4.07
CA SER A 142 13.46 -19.80 -2.86
C SER A 142 14.89 -19.57 -3.29
N GLN A 143 15.30 -18.29 -3.38
CA GLN A 143 16.63 -17.90 -3.83
C GLN A 143 17.02 -16.55 -3.23
N SER A 144 18.32 -16.30 -3.10
CA SER A 144 18.82 -14.97 -2.68
C SER A 144 18.68 -13.99 -3.82
N PRO A 145 17.94 -12.88 -3.63
CA PRO A 145 17.74 -11.88 -4.67
C PRO A 145 19.03 -11.13 -4.99
N THR A 146 19.31 -10.92 -6.27
CA THR A 146 20.51 -10.20 -6.69
C THR A 146 20.32 -8.69 -6.60
N ARG A 147 21.16 -8.03 -5.79
CA ARG A 147 21.24 -6.57 -5.76
C ARG A 147 21.86 -6.04 -7.05
N THR A 148 21.25 -5.03 -7.66
CA THR A 148 21.78 -4.41 -8.87
C THR A 148 21.76 -2.88 -8.80
N ILE A 149 22.79 -2.24 -9.36
CA ILE A 149 22.81 -0.78 -9.54
C ILE A 149 21.65 -0.35 -10.46
N GLY A 150 21.30 -1.19 -11.43
CA GLY A 150 20.18 -0.92 -12.34
C GLY A 150 18.85 -0.77 -11.59
N THR A 151 18.55 -1.68 -10.67
CA THR A 151 17.34 -1.61 -9.84
C THR A 151 17.37 -0.38 -8.92
N LEU A 152 18.51 -0.08 -8.30
CA LEU A 152 18.65 1.13 -7.48
C LEU A 152 18.38 2.40 -8.30
N ALA A 153 19.00 2.54 -9.46
CA ALA A 153 18.83 3.70 -10.34
C ALA A 153 17.39 3.81 -10.86
N LYS A 154 16.80 2.70 -11.28
CA LYS A 154 15.40 2.62 -11.73
C LYS A 154 14.45 3.11 -10.63
N THR A 155 14.54 2.55 -9.43
CA THR A 155 13.61 2.85 -8.34
C THR A 155 13.82 4.24 -7.75
N LEU A 156 15.06 4.77 -7.76
CA LEU A 156 15.34 6.16 -7.42
C LEU A 156 14.68 7.12 -8.43
N ASN A 157 14.85 6.85 -9.73
CA ASN A 157 14.27 7.67 -10.79
C ASN A 157 12.74 7.71 -10.74
N GLU A 158 12.13 6.58 -10.42
CA GLU A 158 10.69 6.45 -10.32
C GLU A 158 10.07 7.18 -9.12
N ARG A 159 10.79 7.27 -8.01
CA ARG A 159 10.28 7.83 -6.75
C ARG A 159 10.81 9.22 -6.43
N GLY A 160 12.01 9.56 -6.91
CA GLY A 160 12.68 10.82 -6.62
C GLY A 160 13.15 10.96 -5.16
N GLU A 161 13.11 9.87 -4.38
CA GLU A 161 13.53 9.88 -2.97
C GLU A 161 14.47 8.71 -2.64
N LYS A 162 15.59 8.99 -1.96
CA LYS A 162 16.58 7.99 -1.57
C LYS A 162 16.02 6.89 -0.66
N ALA A 163 15.10 7.25 0.20
CA ALA A 163 14.55 6.36 1.20
C ALA A 163 13.47 5.39 0.66
N GLY A 164 13.17 5.42 -0.63
CA GLY A 164 12.24 4.52 -1.31
C GLY A 164 12.90 3.67 -2.37
N MET A 165 14.26 3.61 -2.38
CA MET A 165 15.00 2.78 -3.33
C MET A 165 14.95 1.31 -2.93
N PHE A 166 14.93 0.46 -3.95
CA PHE A 166 15.09 -0.98 -3.80
C PHE A 166 16.34 -1.42 -4.54
N SER A 167 17.05 -2.38 -3.98
CA SER A 167 18.30 -2.90 -4.55
C SER A 167 18.11 -4.15 -5.39
N ALA A 168 16.99 -4.86 -5.19
CA ALA A 168 16.65 -6.07 -5.93
C ALA A 168 15.19 -6.06 -6.38
N GLU A 169 14.91 -6.76 -7.48
CA GLU A 169 13.56 -7.03 -7.98
C GLU A 169 13.46 -8.52 -8.32
N VAL A 170 12.33 -9.12 -7.98
CA VAL A 170 11.97 -10.49 -8.36
C VAL A 170 10.63 -10.43 -9.10
N GLU A 171 10.64 -10.82 -10.37
CA GLU A 171 9.41 -11.01 -11.12
C GLU A 171 8.82 -12.37 -10.75
N ILE A 172 7.54 -12.39 -10.44
CA ILE A 172 6.79 -13.60 -10.11
C ILE A 172 5.57 -13.71 -10.99
N VAL A 173 5.33 -14.93 -11.48
CA VAL A 173 4.17 -15.27 -12.30
C VAL A 173 3.34 -16.29 -11.52
N GLY A 174 2.08 -15.99 -11.33
CA GLY A 174 1.15 -16.91 -10.68
C GLY A 174 0.96 -18.19 -11.50
N PRO A 175 0.61 -19.30 -10.85
CA PRO A 175 0.33 -20.54 -11.55
C PRO A 175 -0.83 -20.33 -12.54
N THR A 176 -0.67 -20.90 -13.73
CA THR A 176 -1.70 -20.84 -14.78
C THR A 176 -2.96 -21.51 -14.27
N GLN A 177 -4.07 -20.77 -14.19
CA GLN A 177 -5.35 -21.38 -13.88
C GLN A 177 -5.78 -22.23 -15.08
N ASN A 178 -5.74 -23.53 -14.92
CA ASN A 178 -6.31 -24.50 -15.89
C ASN A 178 -7.84 -24.52 -15.76
#